data_acd7b31d341daf9da088b8b8c84e08f7
#
_entry.id   acd7b31d341daf9da088b8b8c84e08f7
#
_cell.length_a   1.000
_cell.length_b   1.000
_cell.length_c   1.000
_cell.angle_alpha   90.00
_cell.angle_beta   90.00
_cell.angle_gamma   90.00
#
_symmetry.space_group_name_H-M   'P 1'
#
loop_
_entity.id
_entity.type
_entity.pdbx_description
1 polymer ?
#
loop_
_entity_poly.entity_id
_entity_poly.type
_entity_poly.pdbx_seq_one_letter_code
_entity_poly.pdbx_strand_id
1 'polypeptide(L)'
;MDIYETLNEPQREAVFYTDGPLLILAGAGSGKTRVLTHRIAYLIREKSVNPWNILAITFTNKAAGEMRQRVDNLVGFGSESIWVSTFHSACVRILRRYIDRLGYDTRFTIYDTDDQKTLMKEVCRKCGIDTKQFKERMLLSVISSAKNEMVMPEEFELNAGGDFSQLKIAKVYREYEAQLRANNALDFDDLLVKTVQLRDTQPDVLESYQE
;
A
#
# COMPACT_ATOMS: atom_id res chain seq x y z
N MET A 1 17.57 29.50 15.13
CA MET A 1 18.25 29.21 13.85
C MET A 1 17.18 28.80 12.86
N ASP A 2 17.09 29.48 11.75
CA ASP A 2 16.09 29.16 10.71
C ASP A 2 16.52 27.86 10.03
N ILE A 3 15.68 26.81 10.16
CA ILE A 3 15.97 25.48 9.60
C ILE A 3 16.00 25.52 8.06
N TYR A 4 15.48 26.58 7.44
CA TYR A 4 15.39 26.73 5.98
C TYR A 4 16.62 27.41 5.35
N GLU A 5 17.49 28.06 6.13
CA GLU A 5 18.71 28.74 5.65
C GLU A 5 19.66 27.79 4.91
N THR A 6 19.66 26.52 5.28
CA THR A 6 20.52 25.49 4.71
C THR A 6 20.00 24.90 3.40
N LEU A 7 18.82 25.31 2.93
CA LEU A 7 18.22 24.89 1.66
C LEU A 7 18.67 25.82 0.54
N ASN A 8 18.94 25.27 -0.64
CA ASN A 8 19.13 26.08 -1.85
C ASN A 8 17.78 26.62 -2.36
N GLU A 9 17.82 27.53 -3.33
CA GLU A 9 16.64 28.22 -3.84
C GLU A 9 15.55 27.29 -4.36
N PRO A 10 15.81 26.30 -5.27
CA PRO A 10 14.79 25.34 -5.71
C PRO A 10 14.22 24.47 -4.58
N GLN A 11 15.05 24.13 -3.60
CA GLN A 11 14.58 23.38 -2.43
C GLN A 11 13.63 24.21 -1.55
N ARG A 12 13.94 25.50 -1.35
CA ARG A 12 13.05 26.43 -0.61
C ARG A 12 11.72 26.62 -1.32
N GLU A 13 11.75 26.83 -2.63
CA GLU A 13 10.55 26.95 -3.45
C GLU A 13 9.65 25.73 -3.25
N ALA A 14 10.20 24.52 -3.38
CA ALA A 14 9.45 23.28 -3.17
C ALA A 14 8.93 23.10 -1.74
N VAL A 15 9.66 23.56 -0.73
CA VAL A 15 9.24 23.50 0.69
C VAL A 15 8.08 24.44 0.97
N PHE A 16 8.11 25.65 0.41
CA PHE A 16 7.13 26.69 0.71
C PHE A 16 5.87 26.63 -0.16
N TYR A 17 5.92 25.90 -1.27
CA TYR A 17 4.74 25.67 -2.11
C TYR A 17 3.76 24.72 -1.41
N THR A 18 2.62 25.22 -0.94
CA THR A 18 1.65 24.46 -0.14
C THR A 18 0.32 24.24 -0.82
N ASP A 19 0.05 24.89 -1.94
CA ASP A 19 -1.24 24.87 -2.61
C ASP A 19 -1.25 23.87 -3.76
N GLY A 20 -2.14 22.88 -3.69
CA GLY A 20 -2.35 21.89 -4.72
C GLY A 20 -1.22 20.84 -4.89
N PRO A 21 -1.32 20.00 -5.94
CA PRO A 21 -0.35 18.96 -6.23
C PRO A 21 1.01 19.54 -6.64
N LEU A 22 2.08 18.98 -6.09
CA LEU A 22 3.46 19.34 -6.42
C LEU A 22 4.25 18.10 -6.84
N LEU A 23 4.84 18.13 -8.03
CA LEU A 23 5.81 17.14 -8.50
C LEU A 23 7.22 17.71 -8.40
N ILE A 24 8.12 17.03 -7.66
CA ILE A 24 9.52 17.42 -7.51
C ILE A 24 10.39 16.43 -8.30
N LEU A 25 10.99 16.91 -9.40
CA LEU A 25 11.94 16.15 -10.20
C LEU A 25 13.36 16.43 -9.71
N ALA A 26 14.02 15.41 -9.19
CA ALA A 26 15.33 15.58 -8.56
C ALA A 26 16.20 14.32 -8.72
N GLY A 27 17.46 14.51 -9.09
CA GLY A 27 18.44 13.44 -9.26
C GLY A 27 18.86 12.76 -7.95
N ALA A 28 19.63 11.69 -8.02
CA ALA A 28 20.24 11.09 -6.84
C ALA A 28 21.16 12.09 -6.13
N GLY A 29 21.12 12.11 -4.79
CA GLY A 29 21.96 13.04 -4.00
C GLY A 29 21.48 14.50 -3.94
N SER A 30 20.45 14.89 -4.68
CA SER A 30 19.92 16.27 -4.74
C SER A 30 19.21 16.74 -3.47
N GLY A 31 19.05 15.87 -2.48
CA GLY A 31 18.36 16.20 -1.23
C GLY A 31 16.84 16.03 -1.24
N LYS A 32 16.27 15.19 -2.11
CA LYS A 32 14.79 14.91 -2.17
C LYS A 32 14.18 14.68 -0.79
N THR A 33 14.74 13.77 -0.01
CA THR A 33 14.26 13.47 1.34
C THR A 33 14.35 14.67 2.27
N ARG A 34 15.39 15.49 2.10
CA ARG A 34 15.57 16.74 2.86
C ARG A 34 14.45 17.73 2.54
N VAL A 35 14.10 17.90 1.27
CA VAL A 35 12.98 18.76 0.87
C VAL A 35 11.68 18.27 1.50
N LEU A 36 11.39 16.95 1.43
CA LEU A 36 10.16 16.38 2.02
C LEU A 36 10.10 16.60 3.53
N THR A 37 11.18 16.35 4.26
CA THR A 37 11.21 16.54 5.73
C THR A 37 11.07 18.00 6.14
N HIS A 38 11.70 18.92 5.41
CA HIS A 38 11.55 20.35 5.66
C HIS A 38 10.15 20.86 5.27
N ARG A 39 9.54 20.30 4.21
CA ARG A 39 8.14 20.61 3.83
C ARG A 39 7.17 20.20 4.95
N ILE A 40 7.34 19.00 5.52
CA ILE A 40 6.55 18.55 6.67
C ILE A 40 6.74 19.51 7.85
N ALA A 41 7.99 19.86 8.16
CA ALA A 41 8.29 20.81 9.23
C ALA A 41 7.64 22.18 8.98
N TYR A 42 7.69 22.68 7.75
CA TYR A 42 7.05 23.94 7.35
C TYR A 42 5.53 23.92 7.53
N LEU A 43 4.87 22.84 7.08
CA LEU A 43 3.43 22.68 7.26
C LEU A 43 3.02 22.74 8.74
N ILE A 44 3.79 22.11 9.61
CA ILE A 44 3.47 22.05 11.04
C ILE A 44 3.80 23.38 11.73
N ARG A 45 5.00 23.93 11.51
CA ARG A 45 5.51 25.06 12.28
C ARG A 45 4.96 26.40 11.80
N GLU A 46 4.85 26.57 10.50
CA GLU A 46 4.50 27.87 9.89
C GLU A 46 3.05 27.92 9.40
N LYS A 47 2.51 26.76 8.96
CA LYS A 47 1.13 26.66 8.49
C LYS A 47 0.17 26.11 9.54
N SER A 48 0.66 25.75 10.71
CA SER A 48 -0.13 25.20 11.82
C SER A 48 -0.98 23.98 11.43
N VAL A 49 -0.51 23.19 10.45
CA VAL A 49 -1.17 21.94 10.06
C VAL A 49 -1.02 20.94 11.19
N ASN A 50 -2.13 20.33 11.59
CA ASN A 50 -2.11 19.32 12.63
C ASN A 50 -1.27 18.11 12.15
N PRO A 51 -0.27 17.64 12.92
CA PRO A 51 0.54 16.46 12.58
C PRO A 51 -0.29 15.23 12.21
N TRP A 52 -1.45 15.02 12.80
CA TRP A 52 -2.38 13.94 12.47
C TRP A 52 -2.91 13.96 11.02
N ASN A 53 -2.95 15.13 10.40
CA ASN A 53 -3.42 15.32 9.03
C ASN A 53 -2.30 15.17 8.00
N ILE A 54 -1.12 14.69 8.42
CA ILE A 54 0.02 14.50 7.52
C ILE A 54 0.31 13.01 7.36
N LEU A 55 0.21 12.55 6.11
CA LEU A 55 0.64 11.23 5.69
C LEU A 55 1.88 11.34 4.81
N ALA A 56 3.00 10.77 5.27
CA ALA A 56 4.26 10.70 4.52
C ALA A 56 4.59 9.24 4.18
N ILE A 57 4.65 8.93 2.89
CA ILE A 57 4.83 7.56 2.41
C ILE A 57 6.20 7.40 1.76
N THR A 58 6.82 6.26 2.01
CA THR A 58 8.08 5.83 1.39
C THR A 58 8.00 4.34 1.02
N PHE A 59 9.00 3.85 0.27
CA PHE A 59 8.99 2.48 -0.23
C PHE A 59 9.53 1.44 0.77
N THR A 60 10.36 1.83 1.72
CA THR A 60 10.98 0.88 2.66
C THR A 60 10.80 1.30 4.11
N ASN A 61 10.69 0.34 5.02
CA ASN A 61 10.61 0.60 6.45
C ASN A 61 11.85 1.34 6.98
N LYS A 62 13.03 1.06 6.42
CA LYS A 62 14.26 1.79 6.76
C LYS A 62 14.13 3.27 6.39
N ALA A 63 13.70 3.58 5.17
CA ALA A 63 13.50 4.97 4.73
C ALA A 63 12.40 5.67 5.53
N ALA A 64 11.34 4.96 5.93
CA ALA A 64 10.30 5.50 6.81
C ALA A 64 10.88 5.87 8.19
N GLY A 65 11.69 4.98 8.78
CA GLY A 65 12.37 5.25 10.05
C GLY A 65 13.33 6.45 9.97
N GLU A 66 14.15 6.52 8.92
CA GLU A 66 15.06 7.66 8.70
C GLU A 66 14.30 8.98 8.48
N MET A 67 13.19 8.94 7.72
CA MET A 67 12.34 10.10 7.49
C MET A 67 11.73 10.58 8.80
N ARG A 68 11.18 9.69 9.60
CA ARG A 68 10.62 9.99 10.92
C ARG A 68 11.66 10.69 11.81
N GLN A 69 12.84 10.10 11.96
CA GLN A 69 13.89 10.67 12.78
C GLN A 69 14.30 12.10 12.33
N ARG A 70 14.36 12.33 11.01
CA ARG A 70 14.67 13.66 10.47
C ARG A 70 13.57 14.67 10.75
N VAL A 71 12.31 14.25 10.64
CA VAL A 71 11.17 15.12 10.98
C VAL A 71 11.15 15.43 12.47
N ASP A 72 11.39 14.44 13.34
CA ASP A 72 11.48 14.61 14.78
C ASP A 72 12.54 15.64 15.15
N ASN A 73 13.70 15.59 14.51
CA ASN A 73 14.79 16.55 14.73
C ASN A 73 14.43 17.99 14.28
N LEU A 74 13.55 18.15 13.30
CA LEU A 74 13.13 19.45 12.77
C LEU A 74 11.94 20.04 13.52
N VAL A 75 10.96 19.21 13.87
CA VAL A 75 9.69 19.65 14.47
C VAL A 75 9.76 19.62 16.00
N GLY A 76 10.44 18.61 16.56
CA GLY A 76 10.45 18.36 17.98
C GLY A 76 9.18 17.70 18.48
N PHE A 77 8.61 18.20 19.58
CA PHE A 77 7.43 17.63 20.20
C PHE A 77 6.21 17.59 19.28
N GLY A 78 5.48 16.45 19.26
CA GLY A 78 4.25 16.26 18.47
C GLY A 78 4.48 15.57 17.12
N SER A 79 5.72 15.36 16.70
CA SER A 79 6.07 14.69 15.45
C SER A 79 5.70 13.20 15.44
N GLU A 80 5.56 12.56 16.60
CA GLU A 80 5.08 11.18 16.76
C GLU A 80 3.67 10.95 16.20
N SER A 81 2.89 12.02 16.10
CA SER A 81 1.54 11.99 15.54
C SER A 81 1.49 11.94 14.01
N ILE A 82 2.60 12.28 13.35
CA ILE A 82 2.71 12.23 11.89
C ILE A 82 2.67 10.77 11.42
N TRP A 83 1.86 10.50 10.41
CA TRP A 83 1.80 9.17 9.85
C TRP A 83 2.89 8.94 8.80
N VAL A 84 4.08 8.55 9.24
CA VAL A 84 5.22 8.18 8.37
C VAL A 84 5.28 6.67 8.24
N SER A 85 5.09 6.13 7.03
CA SER A 85 5.05 4.68 6.80
C SER A 85 5.37 4.27 5.36
N THR A 86 5.39 2.97 5.08
CA THR A 86 5.34 2.46 3.71
C THR A 86 3.89 2.38 3.22
N PHE A 87 3.68 2.24 1.89
CA PHE A 87 2.35 2.02 1.32
C PHE A 87 1.63 0.86 2.00
N HIS A 88 2.27 -0.31 2.08
CA HIS A 88 1.66 -1.49 2.71
C HIS A 88 1.32 -1.26 4.17
N SER A 89 2.21 -0.63 4.94
CA SER A 89 1.94 -0.32 6.36
C SER A 89 0.77 0.66 6.52
N ALA A 90 0.65 1.64 5.63
CA ALA A 90 -0.49 2.55 5.60
C ALA A 90 -1.79 1.79 5.31
N CYS A 91 -1.79 0.93 4.29
CA CYS A 91 -2.93 0.09 3.96
C CYS A 91 -3.34 -0.83 5.12
N VAL A 92 -2.38 -1.50 5.77
CA VAL A 92 -2.68 -2.33 6.96
C VAL A 92 -3.37 -1.51 8.03
N ARG A 93 -2.92 -0.29 8.32
CA ARG A 93 -3.53 0.56 9.34
C ARG A 93 -4.97 0.94 8.98
N ILE A 94 -5.25 1.26 7.70
CA ILE A 94 -6.60 1.54 7.20
C ILE A 94 -7.48 0.29 7.30
N LEU A 95 -6.98 -0.84 6.80
CA LEU A 95 -7.73 -2.10 6.78
C LEU A 95 -8.03 -2.61 8.21
N ARG A 96 -7.09 -2.49 9.15
CA ARG A 96 -7.35 -2.84 10.56
C ARG A 96 -8.51 -2.06 11.19
N ARG A 97 -8.84 -0.91 10.63
CA ARG A 97 -9.92 -0.05 11.14
C ARG A 97 -11.26 -0.27 10.42
N TYR A 98 -11.23 -0.64 9.13
CA TYR A 98 -12.43 -0.58 8.31
C TYR A 98 -12.70 -1.81 7.43
N ILE A 99 -11.85 -2.85 7.44
CA ILE A 99 -11.99 -3.99 6.53
C ILE A 99 -13.27 -4.81 6.78
N ASP A 100 -13.88 -4.67 7.96
CA ASP A 100 -15.17 -5.25 8.29
C ASP A 100 -16.28 -4.82 7.30
N ARG A 101 -16.16 -3.63 6.73
CA ARG A 101 -17.02 -3.14 5.63
C ARG A 101 -16.93 -3.98 4.36
N LEU A 102 -15.83 -4.72 4.16
CA LEU A 102 -15.64 -5.68 3.07
C LEU A 102 -15.94 -7.13 3.50
N GLY A 103 -16.44 -7.32 4.73
CA GLY A 103 -16.84 -8.63 5.26
C GLY A 103 -15.68 -9.50 5.75
N TYR A 104 -14.57 -8.91 6.19
CA TYR A 104 -13.47 -9.56 6.90
C TYR A 104 -13.49 -9.19 8.38
N ASP A 105 -12.88 -10.00 9.24
CA ASP A 105 -12.57 -9.59 10.61
C ASP A 105 -11.34 -8.67 10.60
N THR A 106 -11.37 -7.61 11.40
CA THR A 106 -10.27 -6.62 11.50
C THR A 106 -8.97 -7.23 12.00
N ARG A 107 -9.00 -8.42 12.63
CA ARG A 107 -7.84 -9.19 13.09
C ARG A 107 -7.30 -10.16 12.05
N PHE A 108 -7.45 -9.83 10.76
CA PHE A 108 -6.96 -10.66 9.66
C PHE A 108 -5.47 -10.99 9.78
N THR A 109 -5.08 -12.14 9.25
CA THR A 109 -3.67 -12.56 9.14
C THR A 109 -3.09 -12.07 7.81
N ILE A 110 -1.83 -11.66 7.80
CA ILE A 110 -1.10 -11.33 6.57
C ILE A 110 -0.24 -12.54 6.21
N TYR A 111 -0.51 -13.13 5.06
CA TYR A 111 0.24 -14.28 4.55
C TYR A 111 1.53 -13.82 3.87
N ASP A 112 2.63 -14.33 4.34
CA ASP A 112 3.93 -14.14 3.69
C ASP A 112 4.09 -15.07 2.46
N THR A 113 5.27 -15.03 1.86
CA THR A 113 5.57 -15.82 0.66
C THR A 113 5.47 -17.33 0.90
N ASP A 114 5.79 -17.81 2.10
CA ASP A 114 5.76 -19.24 2.41
C ASP A 114 4.35 -19.70 2.78
N ASP A 115 3.58 -18.86 3.44
CA ASP A 115 2.14 -19.06 3.68
C ASP A 115 1.38 -19.13 2.34
N GLN A 116 1.63 -18.21 1.43
CA GLN A 116 1.03 -18.19 0.09
C GLN A 116 1.37 -19.46 -0.72
N LYS A 117 2.62 -19.94 -0.68
CA LYS A 117 3.02 -21.19 -1.34
C LYS A 117 2.30 -22.40 -0.74
N THR A 118 2.17 -22.43 0.58
CA THR A 118 1.49 -23.52 1.29
C THR A 118 0.02 -23.56 0.88
N LEU A 119 -0.64 -22.40 0.93
CA LEU A 119 -2.03 -22.27 0.48
C LEU A 119 -2.19 -22.65 -1.00
N MET A 120 -1.29 -22.22 -1.89
CA MET A 120 -1.35 -22.53 -3.30
C MET A 120 -1.25 -24.03 -3.59
N LYS A 121 -0.43 -24.77 -2.83
CA LYS A 121 -0.37 -26.24 -2.93
C LYS A 121 -1.71 -26.89 -2.60
N GLU A 122 -2.37 -26.41 -1.55
CA GLU A 122 -3.70 -26.90 -1.17
C GLU A 122 -4.75 -26.58 -2.23
N VAL A 123 -4.73 -25.37 -2.76
CA VAL A 123 -5.61 -24.92 -3.84
C VAL A 123 -5.40 -25.75 -5.10
N CYS A 124 -4.15 -26.00 -5.53
CA CYS A 124 -3.86 -26.85 -6.68
C CYS A 124 -4.42 -28.26 -6.50
N ARG A 125 -4.22 -28.84 -5.32
CA ARG A 125 -4.78 -30.18 -4.99
C ARG A 125 -6.31 -30.19 -5.07
N LYS A 126 -6.96 -29.18 -4.48
CA LYS A 126 -8.43 -29.05 -4.47
C LYS A 126 -8.99 -28.85 -5.87
N CYS A 127 -8.32 -28.06 -6.70
CA CYS A 127 -8.72 -27.80 -8.08
C CYS A 127 -8.36 -28.92 -9.07
N GLY A 128 -7.60 -29.94 -8.66
CA GLY A 128 -7.12 -31.00 -9.52
C GLY A 128 -6.10 -30.52 -10.56
N ILE A 129 -5.24 -29.56 -10.19
CA ILE A 129 -4.24 -28.98 -11.07
C ILE A 129 -2.95 -29.81 -11.02
N ASP A 130 -2.43 -30.19 -12.20
CA ASP A 130 -1.10 -30.79 -12.33
C ASP A 130 -0.01 -29.74 -12.12
N THR A 131 0.65 -29.79 -10.96
CA THR A 131 1.72 -28.87 -10.59
C THR A 131 3.02 -29.06 -11.40
N LYS A 132 3.13 -30.12 -12.19
CA LYS A 132 4.22 -30.26 -13.19
C LYS A 132 3.99 -29.32 -14.37
N GLN A 133 2.74 -29.14 -14.78
CA GLN A 133 2.35 -28.23 -15.85
C GLN A 133 2.18 -26.78 -15.36
N PHE A 134 1.53 -26.62 -14.20
CA PHE A 134 1.25 -25.31 -13.58
C PHE A 134 1.97 -25.20 -12.25
N LYS A 135 3.21 -24.68 -12.27
CA LYS A 135 3.99 -24.50 -11.04
C LYS A 135 3.36 -23.47 -10.13
N GLU A 136 3.36 -23.73 -8.82
CA GLU A 136 2.74 -22.85 -7.82
C GLU A 136 3.29 -21.41 -7.92
N ARG A 137 4.60 -21.27 -8.12
CA ARG A 137 5.23 -19.95 -8.27
C ARG A 137 4.71 -19.18 -9.48
N MET A 138 4.45 -19.87 -10.59
CA MET A 138 3.88 -19.26 -11.80
C MET A 138 2.44 -18.80 -11.53
N LEU A 139 1.62 -19.66 -10.90
CA LEU A 139 0.25 -19.33 -10.55
C LEU A 139 0.18 -18.10 -9.63
N LEU A 140 0.98 -18.07 -8.57
CA LEU A 140 1.08 -16.90 -7.69
C LEU A 140 1.52 -15.63 -8.43
N SER A 141 2.47 -15.74 -9.36
CA SER A 141 2.92 -14.60 -10.16
C SER A 141 1.81 -14.06 -11.08
N VAL A 142 1.03 -14.94 -11.71
CA VAL A 142 -0.10 -14.52 -12.56
C VAL A 142 -1.20 -13.87 -11.73
N ILE A 143 -1.53 -14.43 -10.56
CA ILE A 143 -2.52 -13.86 -9.65
C ILE A 143 -2.06 -12.50 -9.13
N SER A 144 -0.80 -12.38 -8.74
CA SER A 144 -0.21 -11.10 -8.31
C SER A 144 -0.29 -10.04 -9.41
N SER A 145 0.04 -10.41 -10.67
CA SER A 145 -0.10 -9.48 -11.79
C SER A 145 -1.54 -9.05 -12.01
N ALA A 146 -2.50 -9.97 -11.95
CA ALA A 146 -3.92 -9.66 -12.07
C ALA A 146 -4.38 -8.72 -10.95
N LYS A 147 -4.01 -8.99 -9.70
CA LYS A 147 -4.31 -8.11 -8.54
C LYS A 147 -3.74 -6.70 -8.73
N ASN A 148 -2.51 -6.58 -9.21
CA ASN A 148 -1.88 -5.28 -9.46
C ASN A 148 -2.59 -4.46 -10.56
N GLU A 149 -3.27 -5.13 -11.47
CA GLU A 149 -4.12 -4.52 -12.51
C GLU A 149 -5.59 -4.37 -12.05
N MET A 150 -5.90 -4.70 -10.81
CA MET A 150 -7.26 -4.71 -10.23
C MET A 150 -8.22 -5.69 -10.93
N VAL A 151 -7.69 -6.69 -11.66
CA VAL A 151 -8.47 -7.74 -12.33
C VAL A 151 -8.79 -8.84 -11.32
N MET A 152 -10.06 -8.90 -10.92
CA MET A 152 -10.56 -9.90 -9.97
C MET A 152 -10.84 -11.24 -10.66
N PRO A 153 -11.03 -12.35 -9.91
CA PRO A 153 -11.20 -13.69 -10.48
C PRO A 153 -12.29 -13.81 -11.57
N GLU A 154 -13.41 -13.11 -11.38
CA GLU A 154 -14.53 -13.12 -12.32
C GLU A 154 -14.16 -12.45 -13.65
N GLU A 155 -13.50 -11.31 -13.58
CA GLU A 155 -13.02 -10.60 -14.76
C GLU A 155 -11.88 -11.34 -15.45
N PHE A 156 -10.98 -11.94 -14.67
CA PHE A 156 -9.91 -12.79 -15.20
C PHE A 156 -10.47 -13.97 -16.01
N GLU A 157 -11.54 -14.63 -15.52
CA GLU A 157 -12.21 -15.71 -16.23
C GLU A 157 -12.88 -15.23 -17.52
N LEU A 158 -13.55 -14.07 -17.51
CA LEU A 158 -14.13 -13.47 -18.71
C LEU A 158 -13.06 -13.16 -19.76
N ASN A 159 -11.93 -12.63 -19.34
CA ASN A 159 -10.81 -12.31 -20.21
C ASN A 159 -10.09 -13.53 -20.78
N ALA A 160 -10.29 -14.71 -20.21
CA ALA A 160 -9.72 -15.97 -20.69
C ALA A 160 -10.18 -16.36 -22.11
N GLY A 161 -11.34 -15.83 -22.59
CA GLY A 161 -11.77 -15.95 -23.98
C GLY A 161 -11.90 -17.38 -24.51
N GLY A 162 -12.04 -18.37 -23.62
CA GLY A 162 -12.10 -19.80 -23.99
C GLY A 162 -10.74 -20.51 -23.98
N ASP A 163 -9.63 -19.84 -23.67
CA ASP A 163 -8.34 -20.48 -23.48
C ASP A 163 -8.38 -21.42 -22.27
N PHE A 164 -8.18 -22.72 -22.53
CA PHE A 164 -8.28 -23.75 -21.51
C PHE A 164 -7.25 -23.60 -20.38
N SER A 165 -6.05 -23.10 -20.68
CA SER A 165 -5.01 -22.85 -19.67
C SER A 165 -5.40 -21.66 -18.81
N GLN A 166 -5.89 -20.57 -19.39
CA GLN A 166 -6.37 -19.40 -18.67
C GLN A 166 -7.58 -19.71 -17.79
N LEU A 167 -8.51 -20.53 -18.28
CA LEU A 167 -9.67 -20.99 -17.49
C LEU A 167 -9.26 -21.83 -16.28
N LYS A 168 -8.21 -22.67 -16.40
CA LYS A 168 -7.64 -23.39 -15.26
C LYS A 168 -7.03 -22.42 -14.23
N ILE A 169 -6.30 -21.40 -14.70
CA ILE A 169 -5.72 -20.38 -13.82
C ILE A 169 -6.83 -19.57 -13.15
N ALA A 170 -7.88 -19.19 -13.86
CA ALA A 170 -9.05 -18.51 -13.31
C ALA A 170 -9.71 -19.33 -12.17
N LYS A 171 -9.87 -20.62 -12.36
CA LYS A 171 -10.39 -21.55 -11.34
C LYS A 171 -9.49 -21.54 -10.10
N VAL A 172 -8.17 -21.60 -10.29
CA VAL A 172 -7.18 -21.53 -9.19
C VAL A 172 -7.26 -20.19 -8.48
N TYR A 173 -7.32 -19.09 -9.21
CA TYR A 173 -7.40 -17.75 -8.65
C TYR A 173 -8.66 -17.58 -7.80
N ARG A 174 -9.81 -17.99 -8.29
CA ARG A 174 -11.07 -17.96 -7.52
C ARG A 174 -10.97 -18.78 -6.23
N GLU A 175 -10.42 -20.00 -6.30
CA GLU A 175 -10.26 -20.84 -5.12
C GLU A 175 -9.24 -20.27 -4.13
N TYR A 176 -8.15 -19.68 -4.63
CA TYR A 176 -7.15 -19.01 -3.80
C TYR A 176 -7.76 -17.86 -3.00
N GLU A 177 -8.52 -16.98 -3.63
CA GLU A 177 -9.25 -15.89 -2.97
C GLU A 177 -10.28 -16.41 -1.96
N ALA A 178 -11.01 -17.48 -2.32
CA ALA A 178 -11.97 -18.10 -1.42
C ALA A 178 -11.32 -18.67 -0.15
N GLN A 179 -10.14 -19.28 -0.28
CA GLN A 179 -9.39 -19.81 0.85
C GLN A 179 -8.77 -18.70 1.72
N LEU A 180 -8.21 -17.65 1.11
CA LEU A 180 -7.74 -16.47 1.87
C LEU A 180 -8.90 -15.89 2.69
N ARG A 181 -10.07 -15.71 2.08
CA ARG A 181 -11.24 -15.19 2.77
C ARG A 181 -11.73 -16.12 3.88
N ALA A 182 -11.78 -17.43 3.66
CA ALA A 182 -12.18 -18.41 4.67
C ALA A 182 -11.24 -18.41 5.89
N ASN A 183 -9.96 -18.17 5.65
CA ASN A 183 -8.93 -18.08 6.68
C ASN A 183 -8.84 -16.69 7.34
N ASN A 184 -9.70 -15.75 6.96
CA ASN A 184 -9.57 -14.34 7.32
C ASN A 184 -8.13 -13.84 7.12
N ALA A 185 -7.58 -14.09 5.94
CA ALA A 185 -6.21 -13.77 5.58
C ALA A 185 -6.16 -12.87 4.34
N LEU A 186 -5.12 -12.07 4.25
CA LEU A 186 -4.77 -11.26 3.09
C LEU A 186 -3.33 -11.57 2.69
N ASP A 187 -3.03 -11.60 1.41
CA ASP A 187 -1.65 -11.55 0.94
C ASP A 187 -1.15 -10.09 0.80
N PHE A 188 0.10 -9.91 0.35
CA PHE A 188 0.66 -8.56 0.22
C PHE A 188 -0.05 -7.71 -0.82
N ASP A 189 -0.48 -8.31 -1.95
CA ASP A 189 -1.21 -7.59 -2.99
C ASP A 189 -2.60 -7.16 -2.49
N ASP A 190 -3.26 -8.02 -1.69
CA ASP A 190 -4.54 -7.72 -1.07
C ASP A 190 -4.52 -6.47 -0.19
N LEU A 191 -3.40 -6.19 0.47
CA LEU A 191 -3.29 -4.98 1.29
C LEU A 191 -3.57 -3.71 0.48
N LEU A 192 -3.08 -3.66 -0.77
CA LEU A 192 -3.33 -2.55 -1.69
C LEU A 192 -4.73 -2.66 -2.31
N VAL A 193 -5.06 -3.81 -2.87
CA VAL A 193 -6.34 -4.07 -3.57
C VAL A 193 -7.54 -3.80 -2.65
N LYS A 194 -7.54 -4.35 -1.43
CA LYS A 194 -8.65 -4.17 -0.48
C LYS A 194 -8.75 -2.73 0.03
N THR A 195 -7.63 -2.00 0.14
CA THR A 195 -7.65 -0.58 0.45
C THR A 195 -8.29 0.24 -0.67
N VAL A 196 -7.97 -0.06 -1.93
CA VAL A 196 -8.62 0.57 -3.09
C VAL A 196 -10.11 0.23 -3.14
N GLN A 197 -10.48 -1.05 -2.98
CA GLN A 197 -11.88 -1.47 -2.92
C GLN A 197 -12.64 -0.75 -1.81
N LEU A 198 -12.05 -0.63 -0.62
CA LEU A 198 -12.65 0.09 0.51
C LEU A 198 -12.92 1.56 0.17
N ARG A 199 -11.94 2.25 -0.43
CA ARG A 199 -12.06 3.64 -0.89
C ARG A 199 -13.21 3.80 -1.89
N ASP A 200 -13.30 2.89 -2.85
CA ASP A 200 -14.24 3.01 -3.97
C ASP A 200 -15.68 2.61 -3.58
N THR A 201 -15.84 1.74 -2.57
CA THR A 201 -17.15 1.22 -2.16
C THR A 201 -17.68 1.83 -0.86
N GLN A 202 -16.86 2.56 -0.10
CA GLN A 202 -17.22 3.12 1.21
C GLN A 202 -16.88 4.62 1.25
N PRO A 203 -17.74 5.50 0.72
CA PRO A 203 -17.48 6.94 0.66
C PRO A 203 -17.21 7.58 2.01
N ASP A 204 -17.87 7.13 3.08
CA ASP A 204 -17.68 7.64 4.44
C ASP A 204 -16.26 7.38 4.97
N VAL A 205 -15.64 6.27 4.55
CA VAL A 205 -14.23 5.99 4.88
C VAL A 205 -13.31 6.94 4.12
N LEU A 206 -13.57 7.20 2.84
CA LEU A 206 -12.80 8.15 2.04
C LEU A 206 -12.88 9.55 2.64
N GLU A 207 -14.08 10.03 2.95
CA GLU A 207 -14.33 11.34 3.57
C GLU A 207 -13.52 11.50 4.86
N SER A 208 -13.46 10.48 5.73
CA SER A 208 -12.70 10.53 6.99
C SER A 208 -11.18 10.73 6.82
N TYR A 209 -10.66 10.59 5.61
CA TYR A 209 -9.24 10.83 5.27
C TYR A 209 -9.04 12.08 4.41
N GLN A 210 -10.11 12.74 3.96
CA GLN A 210 -10.05 13.98 3.18
C GLN A 210 -10.24 15.24 4.03
N GLU A 211 -10.83 15.10 5.23
CA GLU A 211 -10.96 16.15 6.24
C GLU A 211 -9.65 16.35 7.03
#